data_54138416317c3f9b247537b693973cc0
#
_entry.id   54138416317c3f9b247537b693973cc0
#
_cell.length_a   1.000
_cell.length_b   1.000
_cell.length_c   1.000
_cell.angle_alpha   90.00
_cell.angle_beta   90.00
_cell.angle_gamma   90.00
#
_symmetry.space_group_name_H-M   'P 1'
#
loop_
_entity.id
_entity.type
_entity.pdbx_description
1 polymer ?
#
loop_
_entity_poly.entity_id
_entity_poly.type
_entity_poly.pdbx_seq_one_letter_code
_entity_poly.pdbx_strand_id
1 'polypeptide(L)'
;MGRLDGKIAAVTGGASGIGEATVRRFIAEGASVAFCDRDGERGQRVAAELAAAGAKVAFTQADVGTEAACVGFVTGAAQKFGRLDILVNNAGIRKYEKIDEASAASWNEILSVNLMSYAFCAKAAVPLMRSNGGGAIVNIASVRSVVAGGGNLQYDTTKAAVAGLTRGLAADHSVEGIRVNAVGPGPIFTPFHARRIEAAGETVEQYNAKAAQGTMMKRPGRAEEVASAVLFLASDDASFVTGVLLFVDGGMTAM
;
A
#
# COMPACT_ATOMS: atom_id res chain seq x y z
N MET A 1 19.83 -0.06 -16.53
CA MET A 1 18.87 0.96 -16.10
C MET A 1 17.74 0.25 -15.36
N GLY A 2 17.39 0.70 -14.16
CA GLY A 2 16.26 0.16 -13.40
C GLY A 2 14.93 0.63 -14.01
N ARG A 3 13.85 -0.09 -13.72
CA ARG A 3 12.49 0.21 -14.25
C ARG A 3 11.91 1.55 -13.74
N LEU A 4 12.46 2.09 -12.64
CA LEU A 4 12.07 3.38 -12.05
C LEU A 4 13.22 4.37 -12.00
N ASP A 5 14.19 4.24 -12.89
CA ASP A 5 15.38 5.09 -12.91
C ASP A 5 14.97 6.58 -13.06
N GLY A 6 15.42 7.41 -12.12
CA GLY A 6 15.09 8.82 -12.05
C GLY A 6 13.67 9.18 -11.61
N LYS A 7 12.81 8.21 -11.33
CA LYS A 7 11.45 8.44 -10.78
C LYS A 7 11.48 8.76 -9.29
N ILE A 8 10.51 9.52 -8.82
CA ILE A 8 10.33 9.89 -7.42
C ILE A 8 9.02 9.30 -6.92
N ALA A 9 9.13 8.49 -5.84
CA ALA A 9 8.00 7.78 -5.26
C ALA A 9 7.72 8.21 -3.81
N ALA A 10 6.44 8.27 -3.45
CA ALA A 10 5.95 8.41 -2.08
C ALA A 10 5.23 7.12 -1.66
N VAL A 11 5.57 6.54 -0.49
CA VAL A 11 4.99 5.28 0.01
C VAL A 11 4.49 5.48 1.43
N THR A 12 3.19 5.22 1.68
CA THR A 12 2.63 5.25 3.04
C THR A 12 2.74 3.88 3.73
N GLY A 13 3.01 3.86 5.05
CA GLY A 13 3.22 2.60 5.79
C GLY A 13 4.50 1.88 5.35
N GLY A 14 5.56 2.63 5.04
CA GLY A 14 6.79 2.14 4.42
C GLY A 14 7.81 1.53 5.37
N ALA A 15 7.57 1.52 6.69
CA ALA A 15 8.54 1.01 7.66
C ALA A 15 8.42 -0.50 7.89
N SER A 16 7.42 -1.20 7.34
CA SER A 16 7.26 -2.64 7.54
C SER A 16 6.50 -3.34 6.42
N GLY A 17 6.65 -4.67 6.34
CA GLY A 17 5.86 -5.57 5.51
C GLY A 17 5.88 -5.19 4.03
N ILE A 18 4.69 -5.11 3.40
CA ILE A 18 4.54 -4.80 1.97
C ILE A 18 5.10 -3.41 1.64
N GLY A 19 4.87 -2.42 2.52
CA GLY A 19 5.38 -1.07 2.33
C GLY A 19 6.90 -1.02 2.31
N GLU A 20 7.57 -1.64 3.29
CA GLU A 20 9.04 -1.72 3.35
C GLU A 20 9.60 -2.47 2.14
N ALA A 21 9.01 -3.61 1.77
CA ALA A 21 9.42 -4.37 0.59
C ALA A 21 9.28 -3.53 -0.69
N THR A 22 8.22 -2.70 -0.79
CA THR A 22 8.02 -1.78 -1.91
C THR A 22 9.08 -0.67 -1.94
N VAL A 23 9.38 -0.04 -0.79
CA VAL A 23 10.44 0.97 -0.66
C VAL A 23 11.79 0.40 -1.14
N ARG A 24 12.18 -0.77 -0.62
CA ARG A 24 13.43 -1.45 -0.99
C ARG A 24 13.46 -1.82 -2.47
N ARG A 25 12.37 -2.34 -3.01
CA ARG A 25 12.26 -2.70 -4.41
C ARG A 25 12.38 -1.47 -5.33
N PHE A 26 11.70 -0.38 -5.01
CA PHE A 26 11.74 0.85 -5.81
C PHE A 26 13.15 1.47 -5.85
N ILE A 27 13.84 1.48 -4.70
CA ILE A 27 15.24 1.93 -4.62
C ILE A 27 16.14 1.04 -5.48
N ALA A 28 15.99 -0.27 -5.42
CA ALA A 28 16.76 -1.21 -6.25
C ALA A 28 16.52 -1.02 -7.76
N GLU A 29 15.38 -0.43 -8.13
CA GLU A 29 15.01 -0.10 -9.52
C GLU A 29 15.33 1.36 -9.90
N GLY A 30 16.10 2.08 -9.07
CA GLY A 30 16.64 3.42 -9.39
C GLY A 30 15.77 4.60 -8.95
N ALA A 31 14.66 4.37 -8.21
CA ALA A 31 13.83 5.46 -7.72
C ALA A 31 14.47 6.19 -6.51
N SER A 32 14.17 7.50 -6.38
CA SER A 32 14.25 8.20 -5.10
C SER A 32 12.94 8.00 -4.34
N VAL A 33 12.99 7.61 -3.07
CA VAL A 33 11.78 7.22 -2.32
C VAL A 33 11.63 8.03 -1.04
N ALA A 34 10.49 8.73 -0.89
CA ALA A 34 10.01 9.20 0.40
C ALA A 34 9.03 8.15 0.95
N PHE A 35 9.11 7.85 2.24
CA PHE A 35 8.11 7.01 2.88
C PHE A 35 7.72 7.55 4.25
N CYS A 36 6.50 7.25 4.69
CA CYS A 36 6.05 7.58 6.03
C CYS A 36 5.53 6.34 6.76
N ASP A 37 5.59 6.42 8.08
CA ASP A 37 4.99 5.46 8.99
C ASP A 37 4.71 6.13 10.34
N ARG A 38 3.78 5.59 11.12
CA ARG A 38 3.57 6.04 12.50
C ARG A 38 4.66 5.54 13.46
N ASP A 39 5.31 4.42 13.13
CA ASP A 39 6.44 3.84 13.85
C ASP A 39 7.73 4.60 13.49
N GLY A 40 8.03 5.66 14.25
CA GLY A 40 9.17 6.53 14.01
C GLY A 40 10.50 5.82 14.15
N GLU A 41 10.65 4.95 15.15
CA GLU A 41 11.90 4.22 15.41
C GLU A 41 12.23 3.28 14.26
N ARG A 42 11.26 2.48 13.85
CA ARG A 42 11.43 1.54 12.74
C ARG A 42 11.66 2.26 11.42
N GLY A 43 10.92 3.35 11.17
CA GLY A 43 11.08 4.16 9.97
C GLY A 43 12.46 4.79 9.86
N GLN A 44 12.98 5.36 10.94
CA GLN A 44 14.34 5.91 11.00
C GLN A 44 15.41 4.85 10.75
N ARG A 45 15.26 3.66 11.35
CA ARG A 45 16.19 2.56 11.15
C ARG A 45 16.23 2.10 9.69
N VAL A 46 15.07 1.90 9.05
CA VAL A 46 14.97 1.53 7.63
C VAL A 46 15.59 2.60 6.73
N ALA A 47 15.31 3.88 7.00
CA ALA A 47 15.87 4.98 6.22
C ALA A 47 17.40 5.07 6.36
N ALA A 48 17.93 4.93 7.59
CA ALA A 48 19.37 4.96 7.86
C ALA A 48 20.10 3.81 7.15
N GLU A 49 19.56 2.60 7.21
CA GLU A 49 20.10 1.42 6.52
C GLU A 49 20.18 1.65 5.00
N LEU A 50 19.10 2.13 4.39
CA LEU A 50 19.03 2.38 2.95
C LEU A 50 19.94 3.54 2.52
N ALA A 51 20.00 4.61 3.32
CA ALA A 51 20.89 5.74 3.05
C ALA A 51 22.36 5.33 3.14
N ALA A 52 22.76 4.48 4.11
CA ALA A 52 24.09 3.94 4.24
C ALA A 52 24.50 3.07 3.01
N ALA A 53 23.53 2.46 2.34
CA ALA A 53 23.72 1.75 1.08
C ALA A 53 23.71 2.67 -0.16
N GLY A 54 23.70 4.01 0.02
CA GLY A 54 23.74 4.99 -1.06
C GLY A 54 22.39 5.35 -1.68
N ALA A 55 21.28 4.90 -1.10
CA ALA A 55 19.95 5.18 -1.64
C ALA A 55 19.53 6.65 -1.40
N LYS A 56 18.81 7.23 -2.37
CA LYS A 56 18.09 8.51 -2.20
C LYS A 56 16.76 8.24 -1.51
N VAL A 57 16.75 8.26 -0.18
CA VAL A 57 15.60 7.94 0.65
C VAL A 57 15.31 9.04 1.66
N ALA A 58 14.04 9.25 2.01
CA ALA A 58 13.61 10.14 3.09
C ALA A 58 12.49 9.47 3.89
N PHE A 59 12.55 9.60 5.21
CA PHE A 59 11.51 9.14 6.12
C PHE A 59 10.83 10.33 6.80
N THR A 60 9.51 10.23 6.95
CA THR A 60 8.69 11.16 7.73
C THR A 60 7.84 10.36 8.70
N GLN A 61 7.95 10.63 10.00
CA GLN A 61 7.00 10.06 10.95
C GLN A 61 5.65 10.74 10.77
N ALA A 62 4.61 10.00 10.41
CA ALA A 62 3.26 10.53 10.19
C ALA A 62 2.19 9.49 10.49
N ASP A 63 1.11 9.93 11.13
CA ASP A 63 -0.14 9.18 11.21
C ASP A 63 -1.07 9.65 10.10
N VAL A 64 -1.26 8.81 9.10
CA VAL A 64 -2.10 9.09 7.92
C VAL A 64 -3.61 9.11 8.22
N GLY A 65 -4.02 8.93 9.47
CA GLY A 65 -5.42 9.06 9.89
C GLY A 65 -6.00 10.48 9.76
N THR A 66 -5.21 11.48 9.38
CA THR A 66 -5.65 12.87 9.18
C THR A 66 -5.28 13.40 7.79
N GLU A 67 -6.12 14.28 7.23
CA GLU A 67 -5.87 14.92 5.94
C GLU A 67 -4.56 15.73 5.95
N ALA A 68 -4.34 16.50 7.02
CA ALA A 68 -3.14 17.34 7.14
C ALA A 68 -1.84 16.52 7.07
N ALA A 69 -1.80 15.36 7.74
CA ALA A 69 -0.63 14.48 7.70
C ALA A 69 -0.43 13.87 6.30
N CYS A 70 -1.50 13.45 5.64
CA CYS A 70 -1.44 12.91 4.26
C CYS A 70 -0.92 13.95 3.27
N VAL A 71 -1.50 15.15 3.29
CA VAL A 71 -1.09 16.26 2.42
C VAL A 71 0.34 16.68 2.72
N GLY A 72 0.69 16.86 3.99
CA GLY A 72 2.06 17.23 4.43
C GLY A 72 3.11 16.21 4.00
N PHE A 73 2.83 14.92 4.09
CA PHE A 73 3.74 13.87 3.64
C PHE A 73 3.95 13.92 2.11
N VAL A 74 2.87 13.96 1.33
CA VAL A 74 2.96 13.93 -0.13
C VAL A 74 3.63 15.18 -0.68
N THR A 75 3.28 16.37 -0.18
CA THR A 75 3.90 17.62 -0.59
C THR A 75 5.36 17.72 -0.15
N GLY A 76 5.67 17.23 1.06
CA GLY A 76 7.05 17.14 1.56
C GLY A 76 7.93 16.22 0.73
N ALA A 77 7.40 15.10 0.24
CA ALA A 77 8.10 14.21 -0.68
C ALA A 77 8.47 14.91 -2.00
N ALA A 78 7.50 15.62 -2.59
CA ALA A 78 7.74 16.38 -3.80
C ALA A 78 8.74 17.54 -3.59
N GLN A 79 8.66 18.24 -2.49
CA GLN A 79 9.62 19.32 -2.13
C GLN A 79 11.04 18.75 -1.95
N LYS A 80 11.17 17.59 -1.29
CA LYS A 80 12.46 16.97 -1.02
C LYS A 80 13.21 16.55 -2.28
N PHE A 81 12.49 16.03 -3.29
CA PHE A 81 13.09 15.47 -4.49
C PHE A 81 12.78 16.25 -5.78
N GLY A 82 12.02 17.34 -5.71
CA GLY A 82 11.73 18.26 -6.81
C GLY A 82 10.49 17.93 -7.63
N ARG A 83 9.94 16.70 -7.53
CA ARG A 83 8.72 16.24 -8.23
C ARG A 83 8.09 15.03 -7.55
N LEU A 84 6.96 14.57 -8.03
CA LEU A 84 6.35 13.31 -7.62
C LEU A 84 5.84 12.56 -8.86
N ASP A 85 6.33 11.34 -9.07
CA ASP A 85 5.93 10.48 -10.20
C ASP A 85 5.02 9.33 -9.76
N ILE A 86 5.23 8.82 -8.53
CA ILE A 86 4.56 7.61 -8.04
C ILE A 86 4.06 7.84 -6.62
N LEU A 87 2.80 7.45 -6.38
CA LEU A 87 2.23 7.35 -5.04
C LEU A 87 1.82 5.91 -4.77
N VAL A 88 2.28 5.32 -3.66
CA VAL A 88 1.82 4.02 -3.17
C VAL A 88 1.07 4.23 -1.86
N ASN A 89 -0.23 4.06 -1.89
CA ASN A 89 -1.09 4.04 -0.72
C ASN A 89 -1.10 2.62 -0.15
N ASN A 90 -0.31 2.40 0.92
CA ASN A 90 -0.15 1.07 1.53
C ASN A 90 -0.54 1.05 3.01
N ALA A 91 -0.46 2.16 3.73
CA ALA A 91 -0.82 2.20 5.15
C ALA A 91 -2.22 1.60 5.39
N GLY A 92 -2.34 0.80 6.44
CA GLY A 92 -3.61 0.18 6.77
C GLY A 92 -3.62 -0.47 8.14
N ILE A 93 -4.81 -0.51 8.73
CA ILE A 93 -5.08 -1.18 10.00
C ILE A 93 -6.19 -2.21 9.82
N ARG A 94 -6.40 -3.06 10.82
CA ARG A 94 -7.47 -4.05 10.84
C ARG A 94 -8.20 -4.00 12.18
N LYS A 95 -9.51 -4.17 12.13
CA LYS A 95 -10.38 -4.36 13.28
C LYS A 95 -11.03 -5.73 13.18
N TYR A 96 -11.22 -6.39 14.31
CA TYR A 96 -11.79 -7.73 14.40
C TYR A 96 -13.06 -7.68 15.25
N GLU A 97 -14.04 -6.90 14.80
CA GLU A 97 -15.31 -6.65 15.48
C GLU A 97 -16.47 -7.15 14.62
N LYS A 98 -17.48 -7.72 15.22
CA LYS A 98 -18.76 -7.99 14.57
C LYS A 98 -19.59 -6.71 14.51
N ILE A 99 -20.66 -6.73 13.72
CA ILE A 99 -21.47 -5.53 13.49
C ILE A 99 -22.12 -4.98 14.78
N ASP A 100 -22.51 -5.85 15.68
CA ASP A 100 -23.11 -5.53 16.97
C ASP A 100 -22.10 -5.06 18.04
N GLU A 101 -20.81 -5.27 17.79
CA GLU A 101 -19.71 -4.85 18.65
C GLU A 101 -19.02 -3.58 18.14
N ALA A 102 -19.10 -3.31 16.84
CA ALA A 102 -18.34 -2.26 16.16
C ALA A 102 -18.90 -0.86 16.49
N SER A 103 -18.12 -0.06 17.22
CA SER A 103 -18.47 1.30 17.59
C SER A 103 -18.26 2.30 16.45
N ALA A 104 -18.92 3.47 16.52
CA ALA A 104 -18.67 4.58 15.60
C ALA A 104 -17.18 5.02 15.63
N ALA A 105 -16.54 4.97 16.80
CA ALA A 105 -15.13 5.32 16.94
C ALA A 105 -14.22 4.33 16.18
N SER A 106 -14.48 3.02 16.30
CA SER A 106 -13.70 2.02 15.59
C SER A 106 -13.92 2.07 14.06
N TRP A 107 -15.17 2.36 13.62
CA TRP A 107 -15.47 2.65 12.21
C TRP A 107 -14.71 3.87 11.69
N ASN A 108 -14.74 4.98 12.42
CA ASN A 108 -14.04 6.20 12.03
C ASN A 108 -12.52 5.97 11.92
N GLU A 109 -11.91 5.24 12.88
CA GLU A 109 -10.48 4.94 12.86
C GLU A 109 -10.10 4.14 11.62
N ILE A 110 -10.80 3.04 11.32
CA ILE A 110 -10.43 2.20 10.17
C ILE A 110 -10.72 2.89 8.83
N LEU A 111 -11.82 3.66 8.73
CA LEU A 111 -12.13 4.45 7.53
C LEU A 111 -11.09 5.53 7.30
N SER A 112 -10.68 6.25 8.35
CA SER A 112 -9.66 7.30 8.25
C SER A 112 -8.35 6.76 7.70
N VAL A 113 -7.88 5.61 8.21
CA VAL A 113 -6.60 5.04 7.81
C VAL A 113 -6.68 4.26 6.50
N ASN A 114 -7.70 3.41 6.30
CA ASN A 114 -7.70 2.48 5.16
C ASN A 114 -8.32 3.05 3.89
N LEU A 115 -9.09 4.15 3.98
CA LEU A 115 -9.81 4.72 2.85
C LEU A 115 -9.53 6.23 2.69
N MET A 116 -9.82 7.03 3.72
CA MET A 116 -9.69 8.49 3.61
C MET A 116 -8.26 8.94 3.40
N SER A 117 -7.27 8.26 4.03
CA SER A 117 -5.86 8.54 3.80
C SER A 117 -5.47 8.37 2.32
N TYR A 118 -6.01 7.35 1.63
CA TYR A 118 -5.74 7.10 0.21
C TYR A 118 -6.30 8.24 -0.65
N ALA A 119 -7.52 8.68 -0.34
CA ALA A 119 -8.15 9.82 -1.01
C ALA A 119 -7.37 11.13 -0.76
N PHE A 120 -6.94 11.41 0.47
CA PHE A 120 -6.20 12.62 0.82
C PHE A 120 -4.77 12.63 0.23
N CYS A 121 -4.08 11.49 0.23
CA CYS A 121 -2.80 11.38 -0.46
C CYS A 121 -2.96 11.57 -1.98
N ALA A 122 -3.99 10.98 -2.60
CA ALA A 122 -4.28 11.18 -4.02
C ALA A 122 -4.65 12.63 -4.32
N LYS A 123 -5.46 13.30 -3.47
CA LYS A 123 -5.79 14.73 -3.57
C LYS A 123 -4.54 15.60 -3.64
N ALA A 124 -3.52 15.29 -2.85
CA ALA A 124 -2.26 16.03 -2.87
C ALA A 124 -1.36 15.65 -4.05
N ALA A 125 -1.36 14.38 -4.47
CA ALA A 125 -0.49 13.87 -5.52
C ALA A 125 -0.94 14.25 -6.93
N VAL A 126 -2.24 14.24 -7.22
CA VAL A 126 -2.81 14.51 -8.56
C VAL A 126 -2.35 15.84 -9.14
N PRO A 127 -2.42 16.99 -8.44
CA PRO A 127 -1.92 18.27 -8.99
C PRO A 127 -0.43 18.24 -9.31
N LEU A 128 0.38 17.57 -8.47
CA LEU A 128 1.82 17.43 -8.65
C LEU A 128 2.15 16.56 -9.88
N MET A 129 1.47 15.44 -10.02
CA MET A 129 1.63 14.53 -11.17
C MET A 129 1.16 15.21 -12.48
N ARG A 130 0.03 15.90 -12.44
CA ARG A 130 -0.48 16.68 -13.59
C ARG A 130 0.56 17.69 -14.10
N SER A 131 1.20 18.43 -13.19
CA SER A 131 2.23 19.40 -13.55
C SER A 131 3.48 18.77 -14.15
N ASN A 132 3.71 17.49 -13.88
CA ASN A 132 4.84 16.72 -14.43
C ASN A 132 4.49 15.96 -15.73
N GLY A 133 3.27 16.10 -16.24
CA GLY A 133 2.80 15.40 -17.44
C GLY A 133 2.30 13.97 -17.20
N GLY A 134 2.01 13.60 -15.95
CA GLY A 134 1.44 12.31 -15.57
C GLY A 134 2.08 11.67 -14.36
N GLY A 135 1.65 10.44 -14.04
CA GLY A 135 2.16 9.69 -12.90
C GLY A 135 1.45 8.35 -12.71
N ALA A 136 1.78 7.65 -11.63
CA ALA A 136 1.15 6.39 -11.26
C ALA A 136 0.75 6.37 -9.78
N ILE A 137 -0.50 6.00 -9.48
CA ILE A 137 -0.99 5.75 -8.13
C ILE A 137 -1.29 4.26 -8.01
N VAL A 138 -0.70 3.61 -6.98
CA VAL A 138 -0.94 2.20 -6.68
C VAL A 138 -1.51 2.09 -5.26
N ASN A 139 -2.73 1.57 -5.16
CA ASN A 139 -3.45 1.40 -3.90
C ASN A 139 -3.33 -0.05 -3.42
N ILE A 140 -2.95 -0.28 -2.16
CA ILE A 140 -2.95 -1.63 -1.59
C ILE A 140 -4.35 -1.95 -1.06
N ALA A 141 -5.09 -2.69 -1.86
CA ALA A 141 -6.39 -3.26 -1.53
C ALA A 141 -6.24 -4.58 -0.75
N SER A 142 -6.98 -5.62 -1.11
CA SER A 142 -6.89 -6.98 -0.55
C SER A 142 -7.76 -7.92 -1.39
N VAL A 143 -7.57 -9.24 -1.26
CA VAL A 143 -8.60 -10.22 -1.65
C VAL A 143 -9.93 -9.94 -0.97
N ARG A 144 -9.90 -9.27 0.19
CA ARG A 144 -11.09 -8.81 0.93
C ARG A 144 -11.92 -7.75 0.20
N SER A 145 -11.43 -7.26 -0.90
CA SER A 145 -12.24 -6.39 -1.79
C SER A 145 -13.35 -7.15 -2.52
N VAL A 146 -13.25 -8.48 -2.64
CA VAL A 146 -14.21 -9.33 -3.37
C VAL A 146 -14.62 -10.60 -2.62
N VAL A 147 -13.84 -11.02 -1.60
CA VAL A 147 -14.13 -12.22 -0.80
C VAL A 147 -14.29 -11.81 0.66
N ALA A 148 -15.43 -12.12 1.26
CA ALA A 148 -15.68 -11.85 2.67
C ALA A 148 -14.91 -12.77 3.60
N GLY A 149 -14.58 -12.29 4.81
CA GLY A 149 -13.98 -13.07 5.89
C GLY A 149 -14.67 -12.84 7.22
N GLY A 150 -15.06 -13.89 7.91
CA GLY A 150 -15.71 -13.76 9.22
C GLY A 150 -14.88 -12.91 10.19
N GLY A 151 -15.55 -12.01 10.95
CA GLY A 151 -14.92 -11.13 11.94
C GLY A 151 -14.01 -10.04 11.36
N ASN A 152 -14.19 -9.66 10.08
CA ASN A 152 -13.39 -8.63 9.42
C ASN A 152 -14.26 -7.58 8.71
N LEU A 153 -15.51 -7.42 9.10
CA LEU A 153 -16.51 -6.62 8.39
C LEU A 153 -16.01 -5.22 7.98
N GLN A 154 -15.47 -4.47 8.92
CA GLN A 154 -14.98 -3.12 8.69
C GLN A 154 -13.79 -3.11 7.71
N TYR A 155 -12.86 -4.06 7.88
CA TYR A 155 -11.72 -4.19 6.98
C TYR A 155 -12.14 -4.56 5.56
N ASP A 156 -13.02 -5.56 5.41
CA ASP A 156 -13.54 -6.00 4.11
C ASP A 156 -14.25 -4.84 3.40
N THR A 157 -15.08 -4.08 4.14
CA THR A 157 -15.75 -2.87 3.63
C THR A 157 -14.75 -1.82 3.13
N THR A 158 -13.71 -1.50 3.94
CA THR A 158 -12.71 -0.51 3.51
C THR A 158 -11.93 -0.97 2.28
N LYS A 159 -11.59 -2.25 2.18
CA LYS A 159 -10.84 -2.77 1.04
C LYS A 159 -11.68 -2.87 -0.24
N ALA A 160 -12.99 -3.15 -0.13
CA ALA A 160 -13.92 -3.02 -1.25
C ALA A 160 -14.05 -1.56 -1.71
N ALA A 161 -14.12 -0.61 -0.77
CA ALA A 161 -14.16 0.82 -1.08
C ALA A 161 -12.89 1.32 -1.79
N VAL A 162 -11.69 0.81 -1.43
CA VAL A 162 -10.43 1.13 -2.13
C VAL A 162 -10.48 0.73 -3.61
N ALA A 163 -11.09 -0.40 -3.94
CA ALA A 163 -11.27 -0.80 -5.34
C ALA A 163 -12.20 0.18 -6.10
N GLY A 164 -13.24 0.67 -5.44
CA GLY A 164 -14.12 1.72 -5.96
C GLY A 164 -13.37 3.04 -6.18
N LEU A 165 -12.64 3.51 -5.16
CA LEU A 165 -11.81 4.71 -5.23
C LEU A 165 -10.79 4.63 -6.37
N THR A 166 -10.16 3.47 -6.57
CA THR A 166 -9.19 3.24 -7.65
C THR A 166 -9.82 3.47 -9.02
N ARG A 167 -11.01 2.92 -9.28
CA ARG A 167 -11.72 3.10 -10.55
C ARG A 167 -12.16 4.54 -10.77
N GLY A 168 -12.69 5.20 -9.73
CA GLY A 168 -13.08 6.61 -9.79
C GLY A 168 -11.90 7.52 -10.15
N LEU A 169 -10.78 7.41 -9.43
CA LEU A 169 -9.57 8.18 -9.72
C LEU A 169 -9.00 7.88 -11.12
N ALA A 170 -9.05 6.62 -11.57
CA ALA A 170 -8.62 6.27 -12.93
C ALA A 170 -9.51 6.93 -13.97
N ALA A 171 -10.84 6.91 -13.80
CA ALA A 171 -11.77 7.55 -14.72
C ALA A 171 -11.56 9.05 -14.82
N ASP A 172 -11.33 9.71 -13.68
CA ASP A 172 -11.20 11.16 -13.62
C ASP A 172 -9.86 11.69 -14.18
N HIS A 173 -8.75 10.90 -14.02
CA HIS A 173 -7.40 11.43 -14.22
C HIS A 173 -6.58 10.73 -15.31
N SER A 174 -7.11 9.70 -16.00
CA SER A 174 -6.36 9.04 -17.08
C SER A 174 -6.05 9.95 -18.25
N VAL A 175 -6.94 10.90 -18.58
CA VAL A 175 -6.73 11.89 -19.64
C VAL A 175 -5.60 12.89 -19.31
N GLU A 176 -5.19 12.95 -18.03
CA GLU A 176 -4.08 13.77 -17.53
C GLU A 176 -2.76 12.97 -17.49
N GLY A 177 -2.73 11.76 -18.05
CA GLY A 177 -1.57 10.88 -18.01
C GLY A 177 -1.35 10.18 -16.65
N ILE A 178 -2.34 10.21 -15.74
CA ILE A 178 -2.22 9.60 -14.40
C ILE A 178 -2.92 8.24 -14.42
N ARG A 179 -2.16 7.16 -14.22
CA ARG A 179 -2.69 5.81 -14.08
C ARG A 179 -2.97 5.50 -12.61
N VAL A 180 -4.11 4.92 -12.33
CA VAL A 180 -4.48 4.54 -10.96
C VAL A 180 -4.90 3.09 -10.92
N ASN A 181 -4.19 2.27 -10.16
CA ASN A 181 -4.44 0.84 -10.05
C ASN A 181 -4.42 0.38 -8.59
N ALA A 182 -4.92 -0.82 -8.34
CA ALA A 182 -4.84 -1.45 -7.03
C ALA A 182 -4.17 -2.82 -7.12
N VAL A 183 -3.46 -3.20 -6.06
CA VAL A 183 -3.01 -4.57 -5.81
C VAL A 183 -3.86 -5.17 -4.70
N GLY A 184 -4.33 -6.40 -4.89
CA GLY A 184 -5.13 -7.17 -3.94
C GLY A 184 -4.34 -8.35 -3.35
N PRO A 185 -3.55 -8.15 -2.26
CA PRO A 185 -2.81 -9.24 -1.65
C PRO A 185 -3.72 -10.29 -1.02
N GLY A 186 -3.32 -11.56 -1.13
CA GLY A 186 -3.88 -12.68 -0.39
C GLY A 186 -3.26 -12.81 1.01
N PRO A 187 -3.09 -14.05 1.51
CA PRO A 187 -2.42 -14.30 2.79
C PRO A 187 -0.91 -14.09 2.63
N ILE A 188 -0.43 -12.90 2.99
CA ILE A 188 0.99 -12.52 2.95
C ILE A 188 1.56 -12.53 4.37
N PHE A 189 2.61 -13.31 4.61
CA PHE A 189 3.28 -13.28 5.90
C PHE A 189 4.08 -11.98 6.07
N THR A 190 3.69 -11.18 7.06
CA THR A 190 4.30 -9.88 7.37
C THR A 190 4.33 -9.67 8.89
N PRO A 191 5.11 -8.71 9.41
CA PRO A 191 5.08 -8.35 10.84
C PRO A 191 3.68 -7.99 11.37
N PHE A 192 2.79 -7.54 10.50
CA PHE A 192 1.38 -7.32 10.82
C PHE A 192 0.67 -8.64 11.19
N HIS A 193 0.92 -9.73 10.44
CA HIS A 193 0.36 -11.05 10.73
C HIS A 193 1.08 -11.72 11.90
N ALA A 194 2.39 -11.53 12.06
CA ALA A 194 3.16 -12.10 13.17
C ALA A 194 2.59 -11.67 14.53
N ARG A 195 2.32 -10.37 14.72
CA ARG A 195 1.68 -9.85 15.95
C ARG A 195 0.30 -10.43 16.22
N ARG A 196 -0.49 -10.66 15.17
CA ARG A 196 -1.80 -11.31 15.29
C ARG A 196 -1.68 -12.77 15.70
N ILE A 197 -0.76 -13.49 15.09
CA ILE A 197 -0.49 -14.91 15.38
C ILE A 197 -0.12 -15.06 16.86
N GLU A 198 0.81 -14.23 17.33
CA GLU A 198 1.23 -14.19 18.74
C GLU A 198 0.05 -13.87 19.68
N ALA A 199 -0.75 -12.84 19.36
CA ALA A 199 -1.91 -12.45 20.16
C ALA A 199 -3.02 -13.53 20.20
N ALA A 200 -3.12 -14.36 19.15
CA ALA A 200 -4.08 -15.46 19.07
C ALA A 200 -3.54 -16.77 19.69
N GLY A 201 -2.29 -16.80 20.19
CA GLY A 201 -1.64 -18.02 20.65
C GLY A 201 -1.42 -19.05 19.54
N GLU A 202 -1.41 -18.62 18.28
CA GLU A 202 -1.14 -19.47 17.12
C GLU A 202 0.37 -19.53 16.82
N THR A 203 0.82 -20.59 16.12
CA THR A 203 2.19 -20.66 15.60
C THR A 203 2.26 -20.22 14.15
N VAL A 204 3.47 -19.88 13.69
CA VAL A 204 3.73 -19.55 12.28
C VAL A 204 3.37 -20.74 11.36
N GLU A 205 3.63 -21.95 11.81
CA GLU A 205 3.32 -23.19 11.09
C GLU A 205 1.81 -23.34 10.91
N GLN A 206 1.02 -23.07 11.96
CA GLN A 206 -0.45 -23.10 11.89
C GLN A 206 -0.99 -22.05 10.90
N TYR A 207 -0.43 -20.82 10.93
CA TYR A 207 -0.77 -19.80 9.95
C TYR A 207 -0.44 -20.26 8.51
N ASN A 208 0.77 -20.79 8.29
CA ASN A 208 1.20 -21.27 6.99
C ASN A 208 0.31 -22.42 6.47
N ALA A 209 -0.08 -23.34 7.34
CA ALA A 209 -1.00 -24.44 7.00
C ALA A 209 -2.40 -23.91 6.59
N LYS A 210 -2.95 -22.94 7.33
CA LYS A 210 -4.22 -22.29 6.97
C LYS A 210 -4.11 -21.55 5.61
N ALA A 211 -3.03 -20.81 5.40
CA ALA A 211 -2.78 -20.12 4.15
C ALA A 211 -2.63 -21.09 2.96
N ALA A 212 -1.96 -22.23 3.17
CA ALA A 212 -1.80 -23.28 2.17
C ALA A 212 -3.13 -23.91 1.76
N GLN A 213 -4.07 -24.08 2.69
CA GLN A 213 -5.43 -24.57 2.39
C GLN A 213 -6.23 -23.56 1.54
N GLY A 214 -6.07 -22.27 1.81
CA GLY A 214 -6.79 -21.17 1.16
C GLY A 214 -6.16 -20.66 -0.14
N THR A 215 -5.12 -21.28 -0.69
CA THR A 215 -4.47 -20.86 -1.94
C THR A 215 -4.20 -22.04 -2.86
N MET A 216 -4.29 -21.82 -4.18
CA MET A 216 -3.90 -22.85 -5.18
C MET A 216 -2.41 -23.17 -5.08
N MET A 217 -1.56 -22.18 -4.78
CA MET A 217 -0.11 -22.33 -4.65
C MET A 217 0.33 -23.01 -3.36
N LYS A 218 -0.60 -23.36 -2.46
CA LYS A 218 -0.38 -24.11 -1.22
C LYS A 218 0.69 -23.51 -0.29
N ARG A 219 0.79 -22.19 -0.27
CA ARG A 219 1.66 -21.44 0.64
C ARG A 219 1.16 -19.99 0.82
N PRO A 220 1.56 -19.29 1.89
CA PRO A 220 1.43 -17.84 1.94
C PRO A 220 2.36 -17.18 0.93
N GLY A 221 2.02 -15.95 0.50
CA GLY A 221 2.90 -15.10 -0.27
C GLY A 221 3.90 -14.35 0.61
N ARG A 222 4.94 -13.80 -0.02
CA ARG A 222 5.93 -12.91 0.60
C ARG A 222 5.64 -11.46 0.22
N ALA A 223 6.10 -10.54 1.06
CA ALA A 223 5.94 -9.10 0.82
C ALA A 223 6.59 -8.66 -0.52
N GLU A 224 7.72 -9.27 -0.88
CA GLU A 224 8.47 -9.00 -2.12
C GLU A 224 7.68 -9.41 -3.38
N GLU A 225 6.82 -10.44 -3.27
CA GLU A 225 5.97 -10.86 -4.39
C GLU A 225 4.88 -9.80 -4.66
N VAL A 226 4.34 -9.18 -3.60
CA VAL A 226 3.42 -8.06 -3.72
C VAL A 226 4.14 -6.81 -4.24
N ALA A 227 5.33 -6.49 -3.70
CA ALA A 227 6.13 -5.35 -4.14
C ALA A 227 6.50 -5.44 -5.64
N SER A 228 6.66 -6.64 -6.19
CA SER A 228 6.90 -6.84 -7.63
C SER A 228 5.69 -6.47 -8.48
N ALA A 229 4.48 -6.75 -8.04
CA ALA A 229 3.25 -6.31 -8.71
C ALA A 229 3.04 -4.79 -8.58
N VAL A 230 3.37 -4.22 -7.41
CA VAL A 230 3.35 -2.76 -7.21
C VAL A 230 4.34 -2.08 -8.15
N LEU A 231 5.55 -2.62 -8.29
CA LEU A 231 6.56 -2.13 -9.24
C LEU A 231 6.03 -2.16 -10.68
N PHE A 232 5.44 -3.28 -11.11
CA PHE A 232 4.86 -3.38 -12.46
C PHE A 232 3.84 -2.26 -12.70
N LEU A 233 2.86 -2.10 -11.81
CA LEU A 233 1.80 -1.09 -11.95
C LEU A 233 2.32 0.35 -11.85
N ALA A 234 3.42 0.57 -11.12
CA ALA A 234 4.06 1.88 -10.99
C ALA A 234 4.94 2.25 -12.19
N SER A 235 5.47 1.27 -12.92
CA SER A 235 6.40 1.45 -14.04
C SER A 235 5.69 1.68 -15.38
N ASP A 236 6.47 2.06 -16.38
CA ASP A 236 6.00 2.27 -17.75
C ASP A 236 5.60 0.94 -18.45
N ASP A 237 5.99 -0.23 -17.88
CA ASP A 237 5.50 -1.54 -18.36
C ASP A 237 3.97 -1.68 -18.24
N ALA A 238 3.35 -0.91 -17.36
CA ALA A 238 1.90 -0.84 -17.19
C ALA A 238 1.27 0.37 -17.89
N SER A 239 1.88 0.90 -18.96
CA SER A 239 1.47 2.13 -19.65
C SER A 239 0.03 2.11 -20.17
N PHE A 240 -0.54 0.94 -20.43
CA PHE A 240 -1.93 0.79 -20.85
C PHE A 240 -2.81 0.08 -19.81
N VAL A 241 -2.38 0.14 -18.51
CA VAL A 241 -3.12 -0.48 -17.39
C VAL A 241 -3.56 0.62 -16.43
N THR A 242 -4.88 0.83 -16.30
CA THR A 242 -5.48 1.76 -15.33
C THR A 242 -6.85 1.24 -14.87
N GLY A 243 -7.26 1.54 -13.64
CA GLY A 243 -8.54 1.13 -13.05
C GLY A 243 -8.62 -0.34 -12.60
N VAL A 244 -7.53 -1.11 -12.68
CA VAL A 244 -7.55 -2.54 -12.34
C VAL A 244 -7.35 -2.79 -10.84
N LEU A 245 -7.86 -3.93 -10.38
CA LEU A 245 -7.49 -4.59 -9.14
C LEU A 245 -6.75 -5.88 -9.49
N LEU A 246 -5.42 -5.86 -9.37
CA LEU A 246 -4.55 -7.00 -9.64
C LEU A 246 -4.36 -7.83 -8.39
N PHE A 247 -4.83 -9.07 -8.39
CA PHE A 247 -4.64 -9.98 -7.26
C PHE A 247 -3.23 -10.59 -7.24
N VAL A 248 -2.63 -10.62 -6.04
CA VAL A 248 -1.36 -11.30 -5.73
C VAL A 248 -1.65 -12.21 -4.54
N ASP A 249 -2.31 -13.32 -4.78
CA ASP A 249 -3.04 -14.08 -3.77
C ASP A 249 -2.84 -15.62 -3.86
N GLY A 250 -1.96 -16.07 -4.73
CA GLY A 250 -1.71 -17.49 -4.94
C GLY A 250 -2.92 -18.28 -5.47
N GLY A 251 -3.84 -17.58 -6.17
CA GLY A 251 -5.05 -18.14 -6.74
C GLY A 251 -6.22 -18.24 -5.76
N MET A 252 -6.17 -17.56 -4.61
CA MET A 252 -7.23 -17.62 -3.60
C MET A 252 -8.59 -17.15 -4.13
N THR A 253 -8.63 -16.12 -4.96
CA THR A 253 -9.87 -15.55 -5.51
C THR A 253 -10.36 -16.24 -6.78
N ALA A 254 -9.61 -17.21 -7.30
CA ALA A 254 -9.93 -17.96 -8.49
C ALA A 254 -10.37 -19.42 -8.21
N MET A 255 -10.59 -19.76 -6.92
CA MET A 255 -11.12 -21.06 -6.47
C MET A 255 -12.64 -21.00 -6.31
#